data_47a25af162331276a1819e6bc90d714d
#
_entry.id   47a25af162331276a1819e6bc90d714d
#
_cell.length_a   1.000
_cell.length_b   1.000
_cell.length_c   1.000
_cell.angle_alpha   90.00
_cell.angle_beta   90.00
_cell.angle_gamma   90.00
#
_symmetry.space_group_name_H-M   'P 1'
#
loop_
_entity.id
_entity.type
_entity.pdbx_description
1 polymer ?
#
loop_
_entity_poly.entity_id
_entity_poly.type
_entity_poly.pdbx_seq_one_letter_code
_entity_poly.pdbx_strand_id
1 'polypeptide(L)'
;MNDKPPSTSGTGNTSLIARLKRAIKGEPWSREEIQDIIQKSETDIDAEEKSMLAGVLEVSETQVRDVMIPRSQMVVIDIDDDIDEMIRVIVESGHSRFPVMGEDRDEVLGVLLAKDLLRYFGRGAGQEVPIRKLLRSAAVIPESKRLNALLKEFRASHNHMAIVVDEYGGVSGLLTIEDVLEEIVGEIDDEHDPEED
;
A
#
# COMPACT_ATOMS: atom_id res chain seq x y z
N MET A 1 31.67 -11.41 58.70
CA MET A 1 31.56 -12.43 57.63
C MET A 1 30.13 -12.52 57.25
N ASN A 2 29.79 -11.86 56.19
CA ASN A 2 28.43 -11.75 55.66
C ASN A 2 28.40 -12.47 54.32
N ASP A 3 27.93 -13.68 54.31
CA ASP A 3 27.66 -14.41 53.08
C ASP A 3 26.25 -14.07 52.58
N LYS A 4 26.21 -13.40 51.41
CA LYS A 4 25.01 -13.10 50.68
C LYS A 4 24.88 -14.11 49.54
N PRO A 5 23.79 -14.87 49.41
CA PRO A 5 23.63 -15.79 48.30
C PRO A 5 23.32 -15.06 46.97
N PRO A 6 23.69 -15.63 45.80
CA PRO A 6 23.50 -15.01 44.51
C PRO A 6 22.04 -15.01 44.11
N SER A 7 21.60 -13.85 43.60
CA SER A 7 20.29 -13.67 43.01
C SER A 7 20.22 -14.36 41.62
N THR A 8 19.52 -15.45 41.53
CA THR A 8 19.15 -16.09 40.25
C THR A 8 18.05 -15.30 39.58
N SER A 9 18.37 -14.69 38.46
CA SER A 9 17.45 -14.01 37.53
C SER A 9 16.56 -15.05 36.84
N GLY A 10 15.33 -15.21 37.34
CA GLY A 10 14.33 -16.14 36.80
C GLY A 10 13.29 -15.43 35.93
N THR A 11 13.68 -14.76 34.85
CA THR A 11 12.71 -14.06 33.97
C THR A 11 12.29 -14.88 32.75
N GLY A 12 12.95 -16.01 32.45
CA GLY A 12 12.64 -16.80 31.24
C GLY A 12 11.53 -17.86 31.39
N ASN A 13 11.27 -18.32 32.62
CA ASN A 13 10.46 -19.53 32.82
C ASN A 13 8.94 -19.25 32.97
N THR A 14 8.57 -18.03 33.37
CA THR A 14 7.15 -17.65 33.55
C THR A 14 6.41 -17.54 32.19
N SER A 15 7.11 -17.16 31.13
CA SER A 15 6.55 -17.02 29.78
C SER A 15 6.20 -18.39 29.17
N LEU A 16 7.06 -19.39 29.29
CA LEU A 16 6.85 -20.73 28.72
C LEU A 16 5.69 -21.47 29.42
N ILE A 17 5.57 -21.37 30.71
CA ILE A 17 4.49 -22.03 31.49
C ILE A 17 3.13 -21.35 31.16
N ALA A 18 3.10 -20.04 30.99
CA ALA A 18 1.89 -19.32 30.57
C ALA A 18 1.46 -19.73 29.16
N ARG A 19 2.41 -19.86 28.22
CA ARG A 19 2.18 -20.33 26.83
C ARG A 19 1.63 -21.78 26.83
N LEU A 20 2.21 -22.64 27.62
CA LEU A 20 1.75 -24.05 27.71
C LEU A 20 0.35 -24.17 28.29
N LYS A 21 0.03 -23.38 29.34
CA LYS A 21 -1.32 -23.36 29.94
C LYS A 21 -2.37 -22.86 28.97
N ARG A 22 -2.06 -21.87 28.11
CA ARG A 22 -2.98 -21.37 27.07
C ARG A 22 -3.21 -22.41 25.97
N ALA A 23 -2.14 -23.06 25.48
CA ALA A 23 -2.27 -24.12 24.47
C ALA A 23 -3.19 -25.26 24.95
N ILE A 24 -3.17 -25.59 26.25
CA ILE A 24 -4.04 -26.62 26.86
C ILE A 24 -5.48 -26.11 26.98
N LYS A 25 -5.69 -24.80 27.18
CA LYS A 25 -7.04 -24.20 27.34
C LYS A 25 -7.72 -23.83 26.03
N GLY A 26 -7.03 -23.90 24.88
CA GLY A 26 -7.58 -23.52 23.58
C GLY A 26 -7.87 -22.02 23.46
N GLU A 27 -7.22 -21.16 24.25
CA GLU A 27 -7.33 -19.71 24.16
C GLU A 27 -6.66 -19.22 22.88
N PRO A 28 -7.27 -18.26 22.13
CA PRO A 28 -6.65 -17.74 20.91
C PRO A 28 -5.34 -16.99 21.23
N TRP A 29 -4.37 -17.14 20.35
CA TRP A 29 -3.09 -16.41 20.40
C TRP A 29 -3.31 -14.93 20.09
N SER A 30 -2.61 -14.03 20.81
CA SER A 30 -2.55 -12.63 20.42
C SER A 30 -1.65 -12.44 19.18
N ARG A 31 -1.76 -11.30 18.52
CA ARG A 31 -0.92 -10.99 17.35
C ARG A 31 0.56 -10.92 17.72
N GLU A 32 0.87 -10.27 18.84
CA GLU A 32 2.23 -10.16 19.35
C GLU A 32 2.83 -11.55 19.65
N GLU A 33 2.02 -12.45 20.18
CA GLU A 33 2.43 -13.84 20.44
C GLU A 33 2.69 -14.60 19.12
N ILE A 34 1.89 -14.35 18.08
CA ILE A 34 2.07 -14.95 16.76
C ILE A 34 3.35 -14.40 16.11
N GLN A 35 3.58 -13.07 16.16
CA GLN A 35 4.80 -12.45 15.64
C GLN A 35 6.05 -13.00 16.36
N ASP A 36 6.01 -13.12 17.68
CA ASP A 36 7.11 -13.68 18.48
C ASP A 36 7.39 -15.14 18.11
N ILE A 37 6.36 -15.92 17.83
CA ILE A 37 6.50 -17.31 17.36
C ILE A 37 7.14 -17.35 15.97
N ILE A 38 6.69 -16.54 15.02
CA ILE A 38 7.22 -16.48 13.66
C ILE A 38 8.71 -16.12 13.70
N GLN A 39 9.09 -15.09 14.47
CA GLN A 39 10.48 -14.64 14.53
C GLN A 39 11.42 -15.61 15.26
N LYS A 40 10.95 -16.28 16.34
CA LYS A 40 11.77 -17.15 17.20
C LYS A 40 11.73 -18.63 16.81
N SER A 41 10.84 -19.03 15.90
CA SER A 41 10.74 -20.42 15.50
C SER A 41 11.97 -20.85 14.67
N GLU A 42 12.65 -21.88 15.12
CA GLU A 42 13.62 -22.67 14.33
C GLU A 42 12.83 -23.62 13.39
N THR A 43 12.05 -23.04 12.49
CA THR A 43 11.29 -23.78 11.48
C THR A 43 12.00 -23.68 10.13
N ASP A 44 11.65 -24.55 9.18
CA ASP A 44 12.11 -24.50 7.78
C ASP A 44 11.61 -23.25 7.02
N ILE A 45 11.06 -22.25 7.72
CA ILE A 45 10.63 -20.97 7.17
C ILE A 45 11.85 -20.05 7.09
N ASP A 46 12.17 -19.57 5.90
CA ASP A 46 13.30 -18.66 5.68
C ASP A 46 13.04 -17.23 6.18
N ALA A 47 14.04 -16.35 6.05
CA ALA A 47 13.94 -14.98 6.57
C ALA A 47 12.91 -14.14 5.77
N GLU A 48 12.82 -14.37 4.47
CA GLU A 48 11.89 -13.66 3.57
C GLU A 48 10.44 -14.09 3.87
N GLU A 49 10.18 -15.37 3.99
CA GLU A 49 8.87 -15.89 4.38
C GLU A 49 8.42 -15.35 5.75
N LYS A 50 9.35 -15.24 6.73
CA LYS A 50 9.06 -14.64 8.03
C LYS A 50 8.71 -13.17 7.92
N SER A 51 9.39 -12.42 7.05
CA SER A 51 9.11 -11.01 6.78
C SER A 51 7.72 -10.83 6.20
N MET A 52 7.35 -11.62 5.18
CA MET A 52 6.01 -11.59 4.58
C MET A 52 4.91 -11.90 5.59
N LEU A 53 5.12 -12.89 6.46
CA LEU A 53 4.17 -13.23 7.52
C LEU A 53 3.98 -12.07 8.52
N ALA A 54 5.06 -11.35 8.85
CA ALA A 54 5.00 -10.16 9.69
C ALA A 54 4.23 -9.04 8.98
N GLY A 55 4.52 -8.76 7.69
CA GLY A 55 3.82 -7.77 6.88
C GLY A 55 2.30 -8.02 6.81
N VAL A 56 1.87 -9.28 6.63
CA VAL A 56 0.44 -9.64 6.68
C VAL A 56 -0.23 -9.23 7.99
N LEU A 57 0.47 -9.37 9.12
CA LEU A 57 -0.05 -8.95 10.41
C LEU A 57 -0.08 -7.42 10.54
N GLU A 58 0.96 -6.73 10.06
CA GLU A 58 1.09 -5.27 10.12
C GLU A 58 0.04 -4.55 9.30
N VAL A 59 -0.22 -4.98 8.06
CA VAL A 59 -1.25 -4.41 7.16
C VAL A 59 -2.62 -4.30 7.83
N SER A 60 -2.91 -5.15 8.81
CA SER A 60 -4.17 -5.09 9.56
C SER A 60 -4.25 -3.92 10.53
N GLU A 61 -3.12 -3.37 10.97
CA GLU A 61 -3.05 -2.24 11.92
C GLU A 61 -2.70 -0.92 11.21
N THR A 62 -2.01 -0.99 10.07
CA THR A 62 -1.59 0.15 9.27
C THR A 62 -2.79 0.88 8.66
N GLN A 63 -2.76 2.21 8.68
CA GLN A 63 -3.77 3.06 8.07
C GLN A 63 -3.29 3.55 6.70
N VAL A 64 -4.22 3.91 5.84
CA VAL A 64 -3.96 4.45 4.50
C VAL A 64 -3.00 5.63 4.54
N ARG A 65 -3.16 6.56 5.50
CA ARG A 65 -2.29 7.74 5.65
C ARG A 65 -0.82 7.43 5.92
N ASP A 66 -0.54 6.24 6.45
CA ASP A 66 0.83 5.84 6.83
C ASP A 66 1.65 5.38 5.62
N VAL A 67 0.95 5.02 4.51
CA VAL A 67 1.53 4.41 3.29
C VAL A 67 1.22 5.20 2.02
N MET A 68 0.19 6.04 2.01
CA MET A 68 -0.26 6.76 0.81
C MET A 68 0.84 7.63 0.22
N ILE A 69 0.82 7.76 -1.10
CA ILE A 69 1.57 8.80 -1.81
C ILE A 69 0.90 10.14 -1.48
N PRO A 70 1.60 11.06 -0.79
CA PRO A 70 1.00 12.32 -0.38
C PRO A 70 0.72 13.20 -1.60
N ARG A 71 -0.27 14.09 -1.49
CA ARG A 71 -0.71 15.00 -2.56
C ARG A 71 0.44 15.72 -3.28
N SER A 72 1.45 16.15 -2.54
CA SER A 72 2.60 16.88 -3.10
C SER A 72 3.49 16.04 -4.04
N GLN A 73 3.35 14.72 -3.98
CA GLN A 73 4.12 13.77 -4.79
C GLN A 73 3.26 13.06 -5.85
N MET A 74 1.95 13.33 -5.88
CA MET A 74 1.06 12.75 -6.88
C MET A 74 1.42 13.23 -8.28
N VAL A 75 1.57 12.29 -9.21
CA VAL A 75 1.58 12.59 -10.64
C VAL A 75 0.15 12.58 -11.14
N VAL A 76 -0.33 13.73 -11.58
CA VAL A 76 -1.70 13.95 -12.04
C VAL A 76 -1.71 14.50 -13.45
N ILE A 77 -2.86 14.41 -14.12
CA ILE A 77 -3.13 15.03 -15.42
C ILE A 77 -4.21 16.09 -15.21
N ASP A 78 -4.03 17.29 -15.73
CA ASP A 78 -5.07 18.30 -15.79
C ASP A 78 -5.98 18.01 -16.98
N ILE A 79 -7.30 18.18 -16.80
CA ILE A 79 -8.27 17.92 -17.87
C ILE A 79 -8.12 18.89 -19.03
N ASP A 80 -7.56 20.07 -18.77
CA ASP A 80 -7.38 21.15 -19.74
C ASP A 80 -6.00 21.11 -20.43
N ASP A 81 -5.11 20.18 -20.01
CA ASP A 81 -3.84 19.93 -20.69
C ASP A 81 -4.09 19.48 -22.13
N ASP A 82 -3.20 19.90 -23.02
CA ASP A 82 -3.21 19.34 -24.38
C ASP A 82 -2.73 17.89 -24.39
N ILE A 83 -3.05 17.19 -25.45
CA ILE A 83 -2.76 15.75 -25.54
C ILE A 83 -1.26 15.43 -25.52
N ASP A 84 -0.43 16.34 -26.06
CA ASP A 84 1.02 16.15 -26.12
C ASP A 84 1.63 16.31 -24.72
N GLU A 85 1.10 17.22 -23.93
CA GLU A 85 1.46 17.38 -22.51
C GLU A 85 1.05 16.18 -21.69
N MET A 86 -0.18 15.70 -21.82
CA MET A 86 -0.63 14.47 -21.14
C MET A 86 0.25 13.28 -21.46
N ILE A 87 0.65 13.13 -22.72
CA ILE A 87 1.55 12.05 -23.16
C ILE A 87 2.94 12.21 -22.52
N ARG A 88 3.46 13.42 -22.48
CA ARG A 88 4.76 13.70 -21.87
C ARG A 88 4.76 13.25 -20.41
N VAL A 89 3.74 13.64 -19.63
CA VAL A 89 3.58 13.23 -18.23
C VAL A 89 3.54 11.70 -18.11
N ILE A 90 2.80 11.02 -19.00
CA ILE A 90 2.67 9.56 -18.99
C ILE A 90 4.01 8.88 -19.27
N VAL A 91 4.75 9.37 -20.28
CA VAL A 91 6.01 8.76 -20.69
C VAL A 91 7.11 9.01 -19.65
N GLU A 92 7.22 10.24 -19.12
CA GLU A 92 8.23 10.61 -18.14
C GLU A 92 8.06 9.88 -16.80
N SER A 93 6.79 9.69 -16.37
CA SER A 93 6.52 9.04 -15.08
C SER A 93 6.50 7.52 -15.15
N GLY A 94 6.26 6.92 -16.33
CA GLY A 94 6.14 5.47 -16.50
C GLY A 94 4.90 4.84 -15.84
N HIS A 95 4.02 5.63 -15.22
CA HIS A 95 2.85 5.10 -14.53
C HIS A 95 1.77 4.62 -15.50
N SER A 96 0.95 3.66 -15.04
CA SER A 96 -0.15 3.10 -15.84
C SER A 96 -1.49 3.80 -15.61
N ARG A 97 -1.65 4.52 -14.50
CA ARG A 97 -2.92 5.15 -14.07
C ARG A 97 -2.65 6.54 -13.53
N PHE A 98 -3.49 7.48 -13.94
CA PHE A 98 -3.35 8.89 -13.59
C PHE A 98 -4.67 9.44 -13.08
N PRO A 99 -4.70 10.05 -11.88
CA PRO A 99 -5.80 10.90 -11.49
C PRO A 99 -5.91 12.07 -12.46
N VAL A 100 -7.12 12.35 -12.93
CA VAL A 100 -7.39 13.52 -13.76
C VAL A 100 -8.11 14.56 -12.92
N MET A 101 -7.49 15.74 -12.81
CA MET A 101 -7.96 16.86 -12.02
C MET A 101 -8.84 17.78 -12.86
N GLY A 102 -9.84 18.38 -12.23
CA GLY A 102 -10.62 19.47 -12.79
C GLY A 102 -10.00 20.85 -12.53
N GLU A 103 -10.82 21.90 -12.71
CA GLU A 103 -10.40 23.28 -12.44
C GLU A 103 -10.04 23.50 -10.98
N ASP A 104 -10.72 22.81 -10.06
CA ASP A 104 -10.38 22.79 -8.64
C ASP A 104 -9.35 21.68 -8.35
N ARG A 105 -8.32 22.05 -7.61
CA ARG A 105 -7.25 21.09 -7.21
C ARG A 105 -7.73 19.95 -6.31
N ASP A 106 -8.92 20.04 -5.76
CA ASP A 106 -9.57 18.98 -4.98
C ASP A 106 -10.63 18.22 -5.78
N GLU A 107 -10.88 18.62 -7.03
CA GLU A 107 -11.82 17.96 -7.93
C GLU A 107 -11.13 16.86 -8.74
N VAL A 108 -11.26 15.62 -8.31
CA VAL A 108 -10.81 14.45 -9.10
C VAL A 108 -11.95 14.00 -10.01
N LEU A 109 -11.82 14.23 -11.30
CA LEU A 109 -12.82 13.85 -12.32
C LEU A 109 -12.86 12.35 -12.57
N GLY A 110 -11.74 11.65 -12.34
CA GLY A 110 -11.63 10.22 -12.55
C GLY A 110 -10.19 9.77 -12.71
N VAL A 111 -10.01 8.52 -13.15
CA VAL A 111 -8.70 7.92 -13.42
C VAL A 111 -8.58 7.61 -14.91
N LEU A 112 -7.55 8.14 -15.55
CA LEU A 112 -7.15 7.81 -16.92
C LEU A 112 -6.16 6.65 -16.91
N LEU A 113 -6.35 5.66 -17.78
CA LEU A 113 -5.36 4.64 -18.02
C LEU A 113 -4.51 5.01 -19.23
N ALA A 114 -3.18 4.99 -19.08
CA ALA A 114 -2.24 5.26 -20.15
C ALA A 114 -2.53 4.45 -21.42
N LYS A 115 -2.84 3.15 -21.27
CA LYS A 115 -3.18 2.25 -22.39
C LYS A 115 -4.44 2.66 -23.17
N ASP A 116 -5.39 3.33 -22.51
CA ASP A 116 -6.62 3.76 -23.18
C ASP A 116 -6.34 4.98 -24.08
N LEU A 117 -5.37 5.81 -23.70
CA LEU A 117 -4.89 6.91 -24.54
C LEU A 117 -4.14 6.41 -25.77
N LEU A 118 -3.32 5.35 -25.63
CA LEU A 118 -2.57 4.78 -26.75
C LEU A 118 -3.45 4.30 -27.92
N ARG A 119 -4.72 3.99 -27.70
CA ARG A 119 -5.67 3.64 -28.77
C ARG A 119 -5.94 4.77 -29.74
N TYR A 120 -5.66 6.00 -29.35
CA TYR A 120 -5.81 7.20 -30.19
C TYR A 120 -4.51 7.55 -30.93
N PHE A 121 -3.38 6.96 -30.52
CA PHE A 121 -2.12 7.06 -31.25
C PHE A 121 -2.24 6.35 -32.60
N GLY A 122 -1.88 7.04 -33.67
CA GLY A 122 -1.92 6.49 -35.02
C GLY A 122 -3.24 6.71 -35.80
N ARG A 123 -4.23 7.38 -35.20
CA ARG A 123 -5.46 7.72 -35.92
C ARG A 123 -5.41 9.05 -36.70
N GLY A 124 -4.22 9.62 -36.91
CA GLY A 124 -3.97 10.83 -37.67
C GLY A 124 -4.06 12.12 -36.82
N ALA A 125 -3.16 13.06 -37.10
CA ALA A 125 -3.14 14.37 -36.46
C ALA A 125 -4.46 15.11 -36.73
N GLY A 126 -5.16 15.53 -35.68
CA GLY A 126 -6.38 16.31 -35.74
C GLY A 126 -7.65 15.64 -35.22
N GLN A 127 -7.59 14.41 -34.71
CA GLN A 127 -8.72 13.80 -34.04
C GLN A 127 -8.77 14.25 -32.57
N GLU A 128 -9.84 14.91 -32.17
CA GLU A 128 -10.11 15.29 -30.80
C GLU A 128 -10.25 14.02 -29.93
N VAL A 129 -9.44 13.89 -28.91
CA VAL A 129 -9.50 12.75 -27.97
C VAL A 129 -10.51 13.09 -26.87
N PRO A 130 -11.61 12.35 -26.75
CA PRO A 130 -12.63 12.66 -25.75
C PRO A 130 -12.19 12.16 -24.36
N ILE A 131 -11.22 12.82 -23.73
CA ILE A 131 -10.61 12.41 -22.45
C ILE A 131 -11.67 12.07 -21.41
N ARG A 132 -12.69 12.93 -21.23
CA ARG A 132 -13.79 12.70 -20.26
C ARG A 132 -14.52 11.36 -20.46
N LYS A 133 -14.55 10.82 -21.68
CA LYS A 133 -15.15 9.51 -21.97
C LYS A 133 -14.22 8.33 -21.66
N LEU A 134 -12.93 8.59 -21.50
CA LEU A 134 -11.93 7.57 -21.15
C LEU A 134 -11.79 7.42 -19.63
N LEU A 135 -12.27 8.40 -18.86
CA LEU A 135 -12.14 8.39 -17.42
C LEU A 135 -12.95 7.25 -16.79
N ARG A 136 -12.34 6.58 -15.86
CA ARG A 136 -12.99 5.62 -14.96
C ARG A 136 -13.28 6.29 -13.64
N SER A 137 -14.34 5.85 -12.96
CA SER A 137 -14.65 6.36 -11.62
C SER A 137 -13.49 6.09 -10.67
N ALA A 138 -13.04 7.14 -9.98
CA ALA A 138 -12.07 7.00 -8.89
C ALA A 138 -12.74 6.40 -7.66
N ALA A 139 -12.08 5.44 -7.02
CA ALA A 139 -12.43 5.05 -5.66
C ALA A 139 -11.94 6.14 -4.71
N VAL A 140 -12.78 6.62 -3.81
CA VAL A 140 -12.43 7.64 -2.81
C VAL A 140 -12.50 6.99 -1.42
N ILE A 141 -11.46 7.17 -0.64
CA ILE A 141 -11.31 6.54 0.68
C ILE A 141 -10.78 7.55 1.71
N PRO A 142 -11.16 7.44 2.99
CA PRO A 142 -10.60 8.28 4.04
C PRO A 142 -9.20 7.82 4.46
N GLU A 143 -8.36 8.76 4.90
CA GLU A 143 -7.00 8.51 5.42
C GLU A 143 -6.96 7.49 6.56
N SER A 144 -7.99 7.46 7.40
CA SER A 144 -8.06 6.59 8.58
C SER A 144 -8.43 5.13 8.27
N LYS A 145 -8.71 4.80 7.01
CA LYS A 145 -9.06 3.44 6.60
C LYS A 145 -7.89 2.48 6.83
N ARG A 146 -8.18 1.26 7.28
CA ARG A 146 -7.17 0.20 7.43
C ARG A 146 -6.82 -0.41 6.08
N LEU A 147 -5.54 -0.71 5.87
CA LEU A 147 -5.04 -1.26 4.60
C LEU A 147 -5.66 -2.63 4.27
N ASN A 148 -5.88 -3.49 5.27
CA ASN A 148 -6.52 -4.79 5.05
C ASN A 148 -7.97 -4.68 4.54
N ALA A 149 -8.70 -3.64 4.96
CA ALA A 149 -10.04 -3.36 4.46
C ALA A 149 -9.99 -2.83 3.02
N LEU A 150 -9.04 -1.93 2.73
CA LEU A 150 -8.82 -1.41 1.39
C LEU A 150 -8.41 -2.51 0.40
N LEU A 151 -7.51 -3.41 0.79
CA LEU A 151 -7.10 -4.54 -0.05
C LEU A 151 -8.28 -5.44 -0.45
N LYS A 152 -9.22 -5.67 0.49
CA LYS A 152 -10.46 -6.40 0.19
C LYS A 152 -11.34 -5.65 -0.82
N GLU A 153 -11.43 -4.32 -0.69
CA GLU A 153 -12.18 -3.49 -1.64
C GLU A 153 -11.55 -3.47 -3.02
N PHE A 154 -10.24 -3.31 -3.13
CA PHE A 154 -9.53 -3.39 -4.40
C PHE A 154 -9.80 -4.71 -5.13
N ARG A 155 -9.73 -5.84 -4.39
CA ARG A 155 -10.01 -7.17 -4.96
C ARG A 155 -11.46 -7.33 -5.39
N ALA A 156 -12.41 -6.78 -4.65
CA ALA A 156 -13.84 -6.90 -4.95
C ALA A 156 -14.27 -6.00 -6.12
N SER A 157 -13.70 -4.79 -6.21
CA SER A 157 -14.07 -3.79 -7.23
C SER A 157 -13.23 -3.85 -8.50
N HIS A 158 -12.12 -4.61 -8.51
CA HIS A 158 -11.09 -4.61 -9.55
C HIS A 158 -10.48 -3.21 -9.79
N ASN A 159 -10.56 -2.33 -8.80
CA ASN A 159 -9.84 -1.07 -8.80
C ASN A 159 -8.41 -1.31 -8.30
N HIS A 160 -7.46 -0.58 -8.87
CA HIS A 160 -6.06 -0.66 -8.49
C HIS A 160 -5.51 0.66 -7.94
N MET A 161 -6.34 1.69 -7.86
CA MET A 161 -5.99 3.00 -7.34
C MET A 161 -7.17 3.58 -6.59
N ALA A 162 -6.90 4.25 -5.48
CA ALA A 162 -7.86 5.01 -4.71
C ALA A 162 -7.32 6.42 -4.41
N ILE A 163 -8.19 7.39 -4.46
CA ILE A 163 -7.93 8.77 -4.03
C ILE A 163 -8.20 8.84 -2.53
N VAL A 164 -7.25 9.38 -1.80
CA VAL A 164 -7.33 9.54 -0.35
C VAL A 164 -7.79 10.95 -0.02
N VAL A 165 -8.77 11.05 0.88
CA VAL A 165 -9.32 12.33 1.31
C VAL A 165 -9.24 12.50 2.83
N ASP A 166 -9.09 13.75 3.25
CA ASP A 166 -9.12 14.17 4.65
C ASP A 166 -10.56 14.25 5.20
N GLU A 167 -10.72 14.70 6.45
CA GLU A 167 -12.00 14.84 7.14
C GLU A 167 -12.87 15.95 6.54
N TYR A 168 -12.30 16.85 5.76
CA TYR A 168 -12.98 17.97 5.11
C TYR A 168 -13.34 17.66 3.64
N GLY A 169 -12.91 16.50 3.17
CA GLY A 169 -13.12 16.09 1.77
C GLY A 169 -12.06 16.57 0.80
N GLY A 170 -10.99 17.20 1.29
CA GLY A 170 -9.84 17.60 0.48
C GLY A 170 -8.98 16.39 0.11
N VAL A 171 -8.38 16.43 -1.08
CA VAL A 171 -7.46 15.36 -1.54
C VAL A 171 -6.16 15.42 -0.75
N SER A 172 -5.87 14.35 0.00
CA SER A 172 -4.64 14.19 0.78
C SER A 172 -3.56 13.43 0.03
N GLY A 173 -3.96 12.53 -0.87
CA GLY A 173 -3.03 11.67 -1.59
C GLY A 173 -3.73 10.64 -2.47
N LEU A 174 -2.97 9.65 -2.87
CA LEU A 174 -3.48 8.44 -3.52
C LEU A 174 -2.80 7.19 -2.96
N LEU A 175 -3.41 6.04 -3.18
CA LEU A 175 -2.82 4.75 -2.86
C LEU A 175 -3.18 3.74 -3.95
N THR A 176 -2.23 2.91 -4.32
CA THR A 176 -2.43 1.83 -5.29
C THR A 176 -2.48 0.45 -4.58
N ILE A 177 -2.92 -0.58 -5.30
CA ILE A 177 -2.89 -1.95 -4.76
C ILE A 177 -1.45 -2.44 -4.64
N GLU A 178 -0.59 -1.97 -5.52
CA GLU A 178 0.84 -2.25 -5.56
C GLU A 178 1.49 -1.78 -4.24
N ASP A 179 1.22 -0.55 -3.77
CA ASP A 179 1.72 -0.01 -2.50
C ASP A 179 1.26 -0.86 -1.29
N VAL A 180 0.01 -1.34 -1.30
CA VAL A 180 -0.51 -2.21 -0.22
C VAL A 180 0.16 -3.58 -0.24
N LEU A 181 0.50 -4.11 -1.42
CA LEU A 181 1.20 -5.38 -1.54
C LEU A 181 2.66 -5.27 -1.11
N GLU A 182 3.31 -4.15 -1.39
CA GLU A 182 4.68 -3.85 -0.96
C GLU A 182 4.81 -3.88 0.57
N GLU A 183 3.81 -3.39 1.32
CA GLU A 183 3.76 -3.51 2.77
C GLU A 183 3.71 -4.97 3.28
N ILE A 184 3.32 -5.91 2.44
CA ILE A 184 3.26 -7.33 2.79
C ILE A 184 4.53 -8.07 2.38
N VAL A 185 5.01 -7.81 1.15
CA VAL A 185 6.11 -8.58 0.52
C VAL A 185 7.47 -7.94 0.78
N GLY A 186 7.51 -6.65 1.16
CA GLY A 186 8.73 -5.84 1.19
C GLY A 186 9.04 -5.24 -0.18
N GLU A 187 10.11 -4.46 -0.25
CA GLU A 187 10.59 -3.88 -1.51
C GLU A 187 10.85 -5.01 -2.54
N ILE A 188 10.24 -4.87 -3.69
CA ILE A 188 10.50 -5.76 -4.84
C ILE A 188 11.54 -5.00 -5.67
N ASP A 189 12.77 -5.50 -5.68
CA ASP A 189 13.83 -4.95 -6.54
C ASP A 189 13.33 -4.94 -7.99
N ASP A 190 13.21 -3.76 -8.58
CA ASP A 190 12.81 -3.62 -9.98
C ASP A 190 14.01 -4.01 -10.85
N GLU A 191 13.80 -4.79 -11.91
CA GLU A 191 14.86 -5.22 -12.86
C GLU A 191 15.63 -4.02 -13.49
N HIS A 192 15.19 -2.80 -13.20
CA HIS A 192 15.73 -1.55 -13.74
C HIS A 192 16.46 -0.68 -12.71
N ASP A 193 16.55 -1.11 -11.45
CA ASP A 193 17.38 -0.41 -10.48
C ASP A 193 18.86 -0.63 -10.84
N PRO A 194 19.62 0.44 -11.13
CA PRO A 194 21.05 0.31 -11.40
C PRO A 194 21.74 -0.19 -10.12
N GLU A 195 22.41 -1.34 -10.22
CA GLU A 195 23.31 -1.82 -9.16
C GLU A 195 24.23 -0.66 -8.75
N GLU A 196 24.09 -0.15 -7.54
CA GLU A 196 25.05 0.78 -6.96
C GLU A 196 26.35 0.04 -6.69
N ASP A 197 27.38 0.30 -7.56
CA ASP A 197 28.78 -0.14 -7.42
C ASP A 197 29.50 0.62 -6.27
#